data_e1023d9fa312932ed18854eb67dea94a
#
_entry.id   e1023d9fa312932ed18854eb67dea94a
#
_cell.length_a   1.000
_cell.length_b   1.000
_cell.length_c   1.000
_cell.angle_alpha   90.00
_cell.angle_beta   90.00
_cell.angle_gamma   90.00
#
_symmetry.space_group_name_H-M   'P 1'
#
loop_
_entity.id
_entity.type
_entity.pdbx_description
1 polymer ?
#
loop_
_entity_poly.entity_id
_entity_poly.type
_entity_poly.pdbx_seq_one_letter_code
_entity_poly.pdbx_strand_id
1 'polypeptide(L)' 'MSQVDVRTIQPRDRHPMIFDAFDALQPGDSFELVNDHEPKPLYYQFLHERANLFAWDYEEEGPDVWRVKITRTANERQ' A
#
# COMPACT_ATOMS: atom_id res chain seq x y z
N MET A 1 9.65 10.74 0.29
CA MET A 1 8.64 9.65 0.24
C MET A 1 8.16 9.37 1.65
N SER A 2 6.85 9.27 1.79
CA SER A 2 6.26 8.97 3.10
C SER A 2 6.38 7.49 3.42
N GLN A 3 6.36 7.17 4.69
CA GLN A 3 6.38 5.80 5.14
C GLN A 3 5.15 5.55 6.01
N VAL A 4 4.49 4.43 5.78
CA VAL A 4 3.36 3.98 6.59
C VAL A 4 3.77 2.65 7.22
N ASP A 5 4.15 2.71 8.49
CA ASP A 5 4.60 1.52 9.23
C ASP A 5 3.44 1.03 10.08
N VAL A 6 2.91 -0.14 9.73
CA VAL A 6 1.73 -0.68 10.41
C VAL A 6 2.07 -1.80 11.38
N ARG A 7 3.36 -2.05 11.63
CA ARG A 7 3.78 -3.16 12.49
C ARG A 7 3.27 -3.02 13.92
N THR A 8 3.07 -1.79 14.38
CA THR A 8 2.57 -1.53 15.73
C THR A 8 1.08 -1.25 15.76
N ILE A 9 0.41 -1.32 14.62
CA ILE A 9 -1.03 -1.04 14.51
C ILE A 9 -1.78 -2.35 14.60
N GLN A 10 -2.94 -2.34 15.26
CA GLN A 10 -3.76 -3.54 15.34
C GLN A 10 -4.17 -3.99 13.95
N PRO A 11 -4.17 -5.31 13.68
CA PRO A 11 -4.43 -5.79 12.33
C PRO A 11 -5.72 -5.26 11.72
N ARG A 12 -6.79 -5.15 12.49
CA ARG A 12 -8.07 -4.69 11.97
C ARG A 12 -8.05 -3.22 11.55
N ASP A 13 -7.06 -2.45 12.04
CA ASP A 13 -6.95 -1.03 11.73
C ASP A 13 -5.96 -0.76 10.61
N ARG A 14 -5.18 -1.78 10.20
CA ARG A 14 -4.11 -1.59 9.23
C ARG A 14 -4.64 -1.25 7.84
N HIS A 15 -5.61 -2.04 7.35
CA HIS A 15 -6.13 -1.82 6.00
C HIS A 15 -6.81 -0.44 5.86
N PRO A 16 -7.70 -0.02 6.78
CA PRO A 16 -8.26 1.32 6.67
C PRO A 16 -7.20 2.42 6.68
N MET A 17 -6.18 2.29 7.52
CA MET A 17 -5.12 3.27 7.60
C MET A 17 -4.34 3.35 6.29
N ILE A 18 -4.05 2.20 5.69
CA ILE A 18 -3.31 2.14 4.43
C ILE A 18 -4.13 2.73 3.30
N PHE A 19 -5.43 2.42 3.24
CA PHE A 19 -6.29 2.98 2.20
C PHE A 19 -6.45 4.48 2.36
N ASP A 20 -6.54 4.98 3.59
CA ASP A 20 -6.60 6.42 3.82
C ASP A 20 -5.33 7.10 3.34
N ALA A 21 -4.17 6.50 3.61
CA ALA A 21 -2.89 7.05 3.14
C ALA A 21 -2.84 7.06 1.61
N PHE A 22 -3.31 5.99 0.98
CA PHE A 22 -3.32 5.90 -0.48
C PHE A 22 -4.25 6.96 -1.08
N ASP A 23 -5.43 7.12 -0.51
CA ASP A 23 -6.42 8.04 -1.06
C ASP A 23 -5.98 9.49 -0.91
N ALA A 24 -5.06 9.78 -0.01
CA ALA A 24 -4.51 11.12 0.16
C ALA A 24 -3.39 11.42 -0.84
N LEU A 25 -2.91 10.44 -1.59
CA LEU A 25 -1.84 10.66 -2.57
C LEU A 25 -2.36 11.36 -3.81
N GLN A 26 -1.50 12.20 -4.39
CA GLN A 26 -1.72 12.71 -5.73
C GLN A 26 -1.23 11.70 -6.74
N PRO A 27 -1.76 11.70 -7.98
CA PRO A 27 -1.21 10.82 -9.02
C PRO A 27 0.30 11.03 -9.16
N GLY A 28 1.04 9.93 -9.18
CA GLY A 28 2.49 9.96 -9.25
C GLY A 28 3.17 9.91 -7.89
N ASP A 29 2.45 10.18 -6.82
CA ASP A 29 3.02 10.10 -5.47
C ASP A 29 2.98 8.67 -4.97
N SER A 30 3.83 8.37 -4.00
CA SER A 30 3.91 7.04 -3.43
C SER A 30 4.21 7.11 -1.94
N PHE A 31 3.98 6.00 -1.26
CA PHE A 31 4.48 5.80 0.10
C PHE A 31 5.06 4.40 0.22
N GLU A 32 5.89 4.20 1.24
CA GLU A 32 6.44 2.91 1.55
C GLU A 32 5.64 2.28 2.68
N LEU A 33 5.04 1.14 2.40
CA LEU A 33 4.34 0.37 3.42
C LEU A 33 5.34 -0.55 4.10
N VAL A 34 5.36 -0.56 5.43
CA VAL A 34 6.20 -1.46 6.20
C VAL A 34 5.29 -2.37 7.02
N ASN A 35 5.44 -3.68 6.80
CA ASN A 35 4.60 -4.68 7.45
C ASN A 35 5.48 -5.79 8.03
N ASP A 36 4.89 -6.63 8.87
CA ASP A 36 5.61 -7.73 9.51
C ASP A 36 5.28 -9.10 8.89
N HIS A 37 4.51 -9.12 7.82
CA HIS A 37 4.20 -10.32 7.06
C HIS A 37 3.83 -9.92 5.64
N GLU A 38 3.74 -10.88 4.75
CA GLU A 38 3.44 -10.60 3.34
C GLU A 38 2.05 -9.99 3.23
N PRO A 39 1.92 -8.78 2.65
CA PRO A 39 0.63 -8.08 2.58
C PRO A 39 -0.19 -8.53 1.36
N LYS A 40 -0.32 -9.84 1.14
CA LYS A 40 -1.02 -10.34 -0.02
C LYS A 40 -2.53 -10.12 0.05
N PRO A 41 -3.20 -10.32 1.18
CA PRO A 41 -4.62 -10.00 1.25
C PRO A 41 -4.90 -8.52 0.97
N LEU A 42 -4.02 -7.64 1.42
CA LEU A 42 -4.14 -6.22 1.13
C LEU A 42 -3.99 -5.96 -0.37
N TYR A 43 -3.05 -6.63 -1.02
CA TYR A 43 -2.85 -6.49 -2.45
C TYR A 43 -4.14 -6.84 -3.21
N TYR A 44 -4.78 -7.95 -2.85
CA TYR A 44 -6.02 -8.34 -3.51
C TYR A 44 -7.14 -7.34 -3.25
N GLN A 45 -7.18 -6.75 -2.07
CA GLN A 45 -8.16 -5.72 -1.78
C GLN A 45 -7.94 -4.48 -2.63
N PHE A 46 -6.66 -4.09 -2.85
CA PHE A 46 -6.34 -3.00 -3.76
C PHE A 46 -6.78 -3.32 -5.19
N LEU A 47 -6.54 -4.55 -5.64
CA LEU A 47 -6.99 -4.96 -6.97
C LEU A 47 -8.50 -4.83 -7.13
N HIS A 48 -9.23 -5.13 -6.06
CA HIS A 48 -10.69 -5.10 -6.09
C HIS A 48 -11.23 -3.67 -5.96
N GLU A 49 -10.66 -2.87 -5.06
CA GLU A 49 -11.23 -1.58 -4.71
C GLU A 49 -10.54 -0.39 -5.36
N ARG A 50 -9.33 -0.57 -5.85
CA ARG A 50 -8.55 0.51 -6.50
C ARG A 50 -7.95 0.02 -7.81
N ALA A 51 -8.72 -0.77 -8.55
CA ALA A 51 -8.25 -1.37 -9.80
C ALA A 51 -7.70 -0.30 -10.74
N ASN A 52 -6.52 -0.56 -11.28
CA ASN A 52 -5.87 0.30 -12.27
C ASN A 52 -5.47 1.68 -11.74
N LEU A 53 -5.46 1.85 -10.40
CA LEU A 53 -5.12 3.14 -9.80
C LEU A 53 -3.80 3.09 -9.03
N PHE A 54 -3.14 1.94 -8.99
CA PHE A 54 -1.94 1.81 -8.16
C PHE A 54 -0.88 0.97 -8.84
N ALA A 55 0.38 1.17 -8.41
CA ALA A 55 1.50 0.30 -8.71
C ALA A 55 2.01 -0.26 -7.39
N TRP A 56 2.44 -1.51 -7.40
CA TRP A 56 2.80 -2.26 -6.20
C TRP A 56 4.17 -2.88 -6.42
N ASP A 57 5.18 -2.36 -5.75
CA ASP A 57 6.56 -2.80 -5.94
C ASP A 57 7.16 -3.26 -4.62
N TYR A 58 7.54 -4.53 -4.56
CA TYR A 58 8.21 -5.05 -3.36
C TYR A 58 9.63 -4.51 -3.28
N GLU A 59 9.98 -3.97 -2.12
CA GLU A 59 11.33 -3.49 -1.85
C GLU A 59 12.06 -4.42 -0.89
N GLU A 60 11.32 -5.10 -0.01
CA GLU A 60 11.90 -6.09 0.90
C GLU A 60 10.85 -7.18 1.11
N GLU A 61 11.27 -8.44 0.94
CA GLU A 61 10.35 -9.57 1.00
C GLU A 61 10.71 -10.50 2.14
N GLY A 62 10.51 -10.00 3.35
CA GLY A 62 10.64 -10.83 4.52
C GLY A 62 12.06 -11.31 4.83
N PRO A 63 12.14 -12.31 5.71
CA PRO A 63 10.98 -12.96 6.36
C PRO A 63 10.31 -12.12 7.44
N ASP A 64 11.05 -11.22 8.09
CA ASP A 64 10.51 -10.48 9.23
C ASP A 64 9.93 -9.14 8.87
N VAL A 65 10.46 -8.50 7.85
CA VAL A 65 10.02 -7.17 7.42
C VAL A 65 9.65 -7.23 5.95
N TRP A 66 8.51 -6.68 5.64
CA TRP A 66 8.00 -6.58 4.28
C TRP A 66 7.80 -5.12 3.92
N ARG A 67 8.47 -4.65 2.88
CA ARG A 67 8.37 -3.27 2.42
C ARG A 67 7.84 -3.26 1.01
N VAL A 68 6.82 -2.45 0.79
CA VAL A 68 6.18 -2.31 -0.51
C VAL A 68 6.05 -0.83 -0.83
N LYS A 69 6.52 -0.45 -2.00
CA LYS A 69 6.26 0.90 -2.51
C LYS A 69 4.93 0.88 -3.23
N ILE A 70 3.97 1.63 -2.72
CA ILE A 70 2.66 1.76 -3.33
C ILE A 70 2.55 3.13 -3.94
N THR A 71 2.36 3.18 -5.25
CA THR A 71 2.30 4.42 -6.00
C THR A 71 0.89 4.62 -6.52
N ARG A 72 0.38 5.85 -6.40
CA ARG A 72 -0.88 6.18 -7.04
C ARG A 72 -0.61 6.55 -8.49
N THR A 73 -1.13 5.75 -9.40
CA THR A 73 -0.95 6.01 -10.83
C THR A 73 -2.00 6.99 -11.31
N ALA A 74 -1.72 7.67 -12.41
CA ALA A 74 -2.70 8.55 -13.02
C ALA A 74 -3.86 7.71 -13.54
N ASN A 75 -5.09 8.20 -13.32
CA ASN A 75 -6.26 7.54 -13.85
C ASN A 75 -6.46 8.04 -15.25
N GLU A 76 -6.20 7.15 -16.20
CA GLU A 76 -6.27 7.55 -17.55
C GLU A 76 -7.64 7.56 -18.10
N ARG A 77 -8.47 7.17 -17.70
CA ARG A 77 -9.59 7.14 -18.35
C ARG A 77 -10.24 8.12 -18.96
N GLN A 78 -10.19 8.20 -19.49
CA GLN A 78 -10.82 9.09 -19.87
C GLN A 78 -11.25 9.00 -20.95
#